data_8cd866c5c5cad9026d72d021cf321378
#
_entry.id   8cd866c5c5cad9026d72d021cf321378
#
_cell.length_a   1.000
_cell.length_b   1.000
_cell.length_c   1.000
_cell.angle_alpha   90.00
_cell.angle_beta   90.00
_cell.angle_gamma   90.00
#
_symmetry.space_group_name_H-M   'P 1'
#
loop_
_entity.id
_entity.type
_entity.pdbx_description
1 polymer ?
#
loop_
_entity_poly.entity_id
_entity_poly.type
_entity_poly.pdbx_seq_one_letter_code
_entity_poly.pdbx_strand_id
1 'polypeptide(L)'
;NAEIKAMASKGFRNPTIREMYMFPPQNPDLKPEKLWNYELSFSQRLMDNRLSYGLNVFYINGENLIIRLPNPNGSGMLNQNSGEIENWGAEANVGYQFNPVWSVMANYSWLHMENPVLASPEHKLYGGVNFRKGRWSASTGIQYVKGLYTDLDAATKENFVLWDMQGSFKATNYLSFYVRGENLLAQRYEINAGYPMPKATFMGGVNINF
;
A
#
# COMPACT_ATOMS: atom_id res chain seq x y z
N ASN A 1 4.81 10.18 -25.77
CA ASN A 1 3.68 10.89 -25.17
C ASN A 1 4.04 11.19 -23.70
N ALA A 2 3.86 12.46 -23.29
CA ALA A 2 4.02 12.89 -21.90
C ALA A 2 2.69 13.45 -21.40
N GLU A 3 2.41 13.26 -20.12
CA GLU A 3 1.21 13.74 -19.45
C GLU A 3 1.57 14.33 -18.09
N ILE A 4 0.98 15.47 -17.76
CA ILE A 4 1.03 16.10 -16.45
C ILE A 4 -0.40 16.19 -15.93
N LYS A 5 -0.64 15.79 -14.69
CA LYS A 5 -1.93 15.95 -14.02
C LYS A 5 -1.72 16.64 -12.66
N ALA A 6 -2.58 17.60 -12.37
CA ALA A 6 -2.72 18.18 -11.05
C ALA A 6 -4.13 17.87 -10.53
N MET A 7 -4.24 17.41 -9.31
CA MET A 7 -5.50 17.07 -8.66
C MET A 7 -5.57 17.72 -7.28
N ALA A 8 -6.74 18.24 -6.94
CA ALA A 8 -7.10 18.64 -5.59
C ALA A 8 -8.45 18.01 -5.26
N SER A 9 -8.53 17.26 -4.19
CA SER A 9 -9.77 16.62 -3.77
C SER A 9 -10.03 16.85 -2.28
N LYS A 10 -11.31 16.95 -1.93
CA LYS A 10 -11.76 17.09 -0.55
C LYS A 10 -12.75 15.98 -0.21
N GLY A 11 -12.42 15.22 0.81
CA GLY A 11 -13.31 14.24 1.44
C GLY A 11 -13.82 14.72 2.79
N PHE A 12 -14.91 14.15 3.24
CA PHE A 12 -15.38 14.29 4.61
C PHE A 12 -16.03 12.99 5.08
N ARG A 13 -16.00 12.76 6.39
CA ARG A 13 -16.68 11.64 7.04
C ARG A 13 -17.49 12.17 8.22
N ASN A 14 -18.80 11.93 8.22
CA ASN A 14 -19.62 12.24 9.38
C ASN A 14 -19.34 11.25 10.52
N PRO A 15 -19.40 11.71 11.78
CA PRO A 15 -19.37 10.82 12.94
C PRO A 15 -20.45 9.77 12.85
N THR A 16 -20.14 8.55 13.22
CA THR A 16 -21.12 7.46 13.30
C THR A 16 -21.90 7.56 14.61
N ILE A 17 -23.11 6.98 14.64
CA ILE A 17 -23.92 6.86 15.88
C ILE A 17 -23.12 6.14 16.96
N ARG A 18 -22.32 5.16 16.57
CA ARG A 18 -21.44 4.43 17.49
C ARG A 18 -20.40 5.33 18.15
N GLU A 19 -19.76 6.20 17.39
CA GLU A 19 -18.75 7.14 17.90
C GLU A 19 -19.35 8.19 18.83
N MET A 20 -20.58 8.63 18.55
CA MET A 20 -21.27 9.65 19.35
C MET A 20 -21.90 9.10 20.62
N TYR A 21 -22.50 7.91 20.58
CA TYR A 21 -23.44 7.47 21.61
C TYR A 21 -23.19 6.08 22.21
N MET A 22 -22.42 5.19 21.57
CA MET A 22 -22.38 3.77 21.99
C MET A 22 -21.64 3.54 23.30
N PHE A 23 -20.58 4.30 23.57
CA PHE A 23 -19.71 4.07 24.73
C PHE A 23 -19.64 5.33 25.60
N PRO A 24 -19.99 5.21 26.93
CA PRO A 24 -19.77 6.30 27.88
C PRO A 24 -18.27 6.60 28.10
N PRO A 25 -17.90 7.88 28.29
CA PRO A 25 -18.75 9.07 28.12
C PRO A 25 -19.07 9.34 26.65
N GLN A 26 -20.31 9.81 26.41
CA GLN A 26 -20.81 10.13 25.05
C GLN A 26 -20.34 11.51 24.61
N ASN A 27 -20.16 11.67 23.27
CA ASN A 27 -19.88 12.97 22.68
C ASN A 27 -20.77 13.21 21.44
N PRO A 28 -21.97 13.78 21.64
CA PRO A 28 -22.89 14.11 20.55
C PRO A 28 -22.40 15.29 19.68
N ASP A 29 -21.44 16.08 20.17
CA ASP A 29 -20.95 17.31 19.51
C ASP A 29 -19.80 17.05 18.54
N LEU A 30 -19.52 15.78 18.21
CA LEU A 30 -18.52 15.43 17.24
C LEU A 30 -18.81 16.06 15.87
N LYS A 31 -17.78 16.68 15.30
CA LYS A 31 -17.83 17.32 13.97
C LYS A 31 -17.36 16.33 12.90
N PRO A 32 -17.76 16.55 11.63
CA PRO A 32 -17.23 15.79 10.51
C PRO A 32 -15.70 15.92 10.40
N GLU A 33 -15.06 14.80 10.15
CA GLU A 33 -13.66 14.76 9.71
C GLU A 33 -13.56 15.34 8.30
N LYS A 34 -12.47 16.00 8.00
CA LYS A 34 -12.18 16.55 6.68
C LYS A 34 -10.81 16.10 6.22
N LEU A 35 -10.70 15.76 4.95
CA LEU A 35 -9.44 15.35 4.32
C LEU A 35 -9.27 16.11 3.02
N TRP A 36 -8.15 16.79 2.86
CA TRP A 36 -7.70 17.34 1.60
C TRP A 36 -6.56 16.50 1.04
N ASN A 37 -6.60 16.24 -0.25
CA ASN A 37 -5.53 15.58 -0.97
C ASN A 37 -5.16 16.42 -2.20
N TYR A 38 -3.87 16.73 -2.33
CA TYR A 38 -3.29 17.45 -3.44
C TYR A 38 -2.24 16.54 -4.09
N GLU A 39 -2.32 16.39 -5.39
CA GLU A 39 -1.40 15.55 -6.15
C GLU A 39 -0.91 16.25 -7.40
N LEU A 40 0.37 16.06 -7.72
CA LEU A 40 0.95 16.43 -9.00
C LEU A 40 1.68 15.21 -9.55
N SER A 41 1.26 14.76 -10.72
CA SER A 41 1.85 13.61 -11.38
C SER A 41 2.37 13.95 -12.77
N PHE A 42 3.46 13.30 -13.13
CA PHE A 42 4.04 13.28 -14.45
C PHE A 42 4.19 11.84 -14.92
N SER A 43 3.82 11.55 -16.15
CA SER A 43 4.10 10.26 -16.77
C SER A 43 4.51 10.42 -18.23
N GLN A 44 5.39 9.53 -18.67
CA GLN A 44 5.85 9.54 -20.06
C GLN A 44 6.04 8.11 -20.59
N ARG A 45 5.77 7.95 -21.89
CA ARG A 45 6.09 6.73 -22.64
C ARG A 45 7.01 7.08 -23.80
N LEU A 46 8.09 6.31 -23.90
CA LEU A 46 9.16 6.47 -24.87
C LEU A 46 9.43 5.15 -25.60
N MET A 47 10.26 5.21 -26.67
CA MET A 47 10.71 4.02 -27.42
C MET A 47 9.55 3.13 -27.90
N ASP A 48 8.56 3.72 -28.58
CA ASP A 48 7.35 3.04 -29.05
C ASP A 48 6.62 2.28 -27.93
N ASN A 49 6.47 2.94 -26.77
CA ASN A 49 5.87 2.42 -25.52
C ASN A 49 6.67 1.31 -24.81
N ARG A 50 7.92 1.06 -25.22
CA ARG A 50 8.77 0.08 -24.53
C ARG A 50 9.28 0.57 -23.18
N LEU A 51 9.46 1.87 -23.01
CA LEU A 51 9.82 2.50 -21.74
C LEU A 51 8.64 3.35 -21.25
N SER A 52 8.18 3.09 -20.05
CA SER A 52 7.22 3.93 -19.34
C SER A 52 7.80 4.34 -17.99
N TYR A 53 7.59 5.57 -17.58
CA TYR A 53 7.92 6.00 -16.23
C TYR A 53 6.94 7.07 -15.76
N GLY A 54 6.81 7.17 -14.45
CA GLY A 54 5.94 8.13 -13.80
C GLY A 54 6.53 8.58 -12.47
N LEU A 55 6.20 9.81 -12.11
CA LEU A 55 6.51 10.45 -10.84
C LEU A 55 5.21 11.02 -10.30
N ASN A 56 4.98 10.89 -9.01
CA ASN A 56 3.86 11.48 -8.30
C ASN A 56 4.37 12.11 -7.01
N VAL A 57 3.92 13.31 -6.68
CA VAL A 57 4.10 13.92 -5.38
C VAL A 57 2.73 14.27 -4.83
N PHE A 58 2.54 14.06 -3.53
CA PHE A 58 1.25 14.28 -2.89
C PHE A 58 1.41 14.91 -1.52
N TYR A 59 0.37 15.62 -1.12
CA TYR A 59 0.19 16.18 0.22
C TYR A 59 -1.23 15.91 0.68
N ILE A 60 -1.37 15.30 1.85
CA ILE A 60 -2.64 14.96 2.49
C ILE A 60 -2.72 15.70 3.82
N ASN A 61 -3.77 16.49 3.98
CA ASN A 61 -4.08 17.17 5.23
C ASN A 61 -5.46 16.76 5.72
N GLY A 62 -5.53 16.26 6.95
CA GLY A 62 -6.76 15.85 7.61
C GLY A 62 -6.98 16.60 8.90
N GLU A 63 -8.18 17.11 9.08
CA GLU A 63 -8.61 17.88 10.24
C GLU A 63 -9.79 17.22 10.94
N ASN A 64 -9.89 17.45 12.25
CA ASN A 64 -11.01 16.97 13.07
C ASN A 64 -11.16 15.44 13.08
N LEU A 65 -10.07 14.69 12.93
CA LEU A 65 -10.14 13.23 13.02
C LEU A 65 -10.62 12.81 14.40
N ILE A 66 -11.54 11.85 14.42
CA ILE A 66 -12.14 11.36 15.64
C ILE A 66 -11.21 10.31 16.24
N ILE A 67 -10.56 10.69 17.33
CA ILE A 67 -9.68 9.83 18.11
C ILE A 67 -10.18 9.71 19.54
N ARG A 68 -9.81 8.60 20.20
CA ARG A 68 -10.22 8.33 21.58
C ARG A 68 -9.13 8.77 22.54
N LEU A 69 -9.38 9.84 23.28
CA LEU A 69 -8.44 10.45 24.21
C LEU A 69 -9.01 10.48 25.63
N PRO A 70 -8.16 10.70 26.67
CA PRO A 70 -8.64 10.96 28.03
C PRO A 70 -9.70 12.07 28.03
N ASN A 71 -10.78 11.85 28.80
CA ASN A 71 -11.85 12.84 28.91
C ASN A 71 -11.36 14.08 29.69
N PRO A 72 -11.32 15.28 29.08
CA PRO A 72 -10.84 16.48 29.74
C PRO A 72 -11.77 16.96 30.89
N ASN A 73 -13.04 16.52 30.88
CA ASN A 73 -14.05 16.95 31.82
C ASN A 73 -14.44 15.85 32.82
N GLY A 74 -13.70 14.75 32.92
CA GLY A 74 -14.07 13.66 33.82
C GLY A 74 -13.17 12.43 33.69
N SER A 75 -13.64 11.31 34.15
CA SER A 75 -12.92 10.03 34.03
C SER A 75 -13.22 9.31 32.70
N GLY A 76 -12.28 8.42 32.31
CA GLY A 76 -12.43 7.56 31.14
C GLY A 76 -11.91 8.18 29.85
N MET A 77 -12.21 7.51 28.73
CA MET A 77 -11.76 7.88 27.40
C MET A 77 -12.96 8.38 26.59
N LEU A 78 -12.80 9.50 25.88
CA LEU A 78 -13.84 10.18 25.10
C LEU A 78 -13.41 10.28 23.64
N ASN A 79 -14.31 10.03 22.69
CA ASN A 79 -14.08 10.34 21.28
C ASN A 79 -14.07 11.87 21.09
N GLN A 80 -13.03 12.41 20.50
CA GLN A 80 -12.81 13.84 20.33
C GLN A 80 -12.30 14.14 18.92
N ASN A 81 -12.64 15.29 18.35
CA ASN A 81 -12.09 15.80 17.10
C ASN A 81 -10.71 16.45 17.34
N SER A 82 -9.74 15.65 17.72
CA SER A 82 -8.40 16.12 18.08
C SER A 82 -7.31 15.49 17.20
N GLY A 83 -7.68 14.58 16.28
CA GLY A 83 -6.72 13.96 15.39
C GLY A 83 -6.46 14.85 14.17
N GLU A 84 -5.21 14.86 13.75
CA GLU A 84 -4.75 15.51 12.54
C GLU A 84 -3.92 14.52 11.72
N ILE A 85 -4.00 14.64 10.41
CA ILE A 85 -3.11 13.93 9.47
C ILE A 85 -2.41 15.00 8.65
N GLU A 86 -1.10 14.94 8.65
CA GLU A 86 -0.27 15.71 7.74
C GLU A 86 0.77 14.76 7.14
N ASN A 87 0.46 14.28 5.96
CA ASN A 87 1.27 13.32 5.24
C ASN A 87 1.66 13.89 3.88
N TRP A 88 2.91 13.69 3.49
CA TRP A 88 3.38 14.04 2.17
C TRP A 88 4.39 13.02 1.68
N GLY A 89 4.51 12.91 0.39
CA GLY A 89 5.36 11.89 -0.15
C GLY A 89 5.58 11.99 -1.64
N ALA A 90 6.36 11.04 -2.12
CA ALA A 90 6.67 10.91 -3.53
C ALA A 90 6.65 9.44 -3.94
N GLU A 91 6.20 9.21 -5.16
CA GLU A 91 6.17 7.90 -5.79
C GLU A 91 6.86 7.97 -7.15
N ALA A 92 7.59 6.92 -7.49
CA ALA A 92 8.19 6.75 -8.79
C ALA A 92 7.92 5.35 -9.31
N ASN A 93 7.64 5.22 -10.60
CA ASN A 93 7.52 3.93 -11.27
C ASN A 93 8.28 3.94 -12.58
N VAL A 94 8.77 2.78 -12.98
CA VAL A 94 9.40 2.55 -14.27
C VAL A 94 9.07 1.15 -14.77
N GLY A 95 8.76 1.04 -16.05
CA GLY A 95 8.58 -0.23 -16.74
C GLY A 95 9.36 -0.23 -18.04
N TYR A 96 10.03 -1.32 -18.33
CA TYR A 96 10.77 -1.48 -19.58
C TYR A 96 10.52 -2.85 -20.21
N GLN A 97 10.12 -2.82 -21.47
CA GLN A 97 9.93 -4.00 -22.31
C GLN A 97 11.17 -4.22 -23.17
N PHE A 98 12.04 -5.16 -22.79
CA PHE A 98 13.23 -5.47 -23.58
C PHE A 98 12.88 -6.01 -24.97
N ASN A 99 11.91 -6.94 -25.00
CA ASN A 99 11.40 -7.60 -26.18
C ASN A 99 10.02 -8.22 -25.86
N PRO A 100 9.32 -8.87 -26.80
CA PRO A 100 8.02 -9.48 -26.53
C PRO A 100 8.00 -10.56 -25.44
N VAL A 101 9.18 -11.04 -25.01
CA VAL A 101 9.33 -12.11 -24.03
C VAL A 101 9.63 -11.60 -22.62
N TRP A 102 10.43 -10.53 -22.50
CA TRP A 102 10.96 -10.04 -21.23
C TRP A 102 10.57 -8.60 -20.95
N SER A 103 10.07 -8.35 -19.75
CA SER A 103 9.89 -7.01 -19.22
C SER A 103 10.31 -6.93 -17.76
N VAL A 104 10.66 -5.72 -17.33
CA VAL A 104 10.97 -5.39 -15.95
C VAL A 104 10.11 -4.21 -15.49
N MET A 105 9.87 -4.13 -14.19
CA MET A 105 9.24 -2.99 -13.56
C MET A 105 9.89 -2.70 -12.21
N ALA A 106 9.86 -1.45 -11.80
CA ALA A 106 10.18 -1.06 -10.45
C ALA A 106 9.27 0.07 -9.99
N ASN A 107 8.91 0.06 -8.71
CA ASN A 107 8.13 1.09 -8.05
C ASN A 107 8.81 1.46 -6.75
N TYR A 108 8.83 2.73 -6.44
CA TYR A 108 9.30 3.25 -5.16
C TYR A 108 8.29 4.22 -4.61
N SER A 109 7.98 4.13 -3.33
CA SER A 109 7.20 5.13 -2.59
C SER A 109 7.94 5.55 -1.34
N TRP A 110 7.88 6.84 -1.07
CA TRP A 110 8.33 7.46 0.15
C TRP A 110 7.18 8.25 0.75
N LEU A 111 6.96 8.06 2.05
CA LEU A 111 5.90 8.69 2.82
C LEU A 111 6.49 9.30 4.08
N HIS A 112 6.29 10.60 4.27
CA HIS A 112 6.50 11.27 5.53
C HIS A 112 5.16 11.44 6.25
N MET A 113 5.12 11.10 7.53
CA MET A 113 3.96 11.21 8.38
C MET A 113 4.32 12.02 9.61
N GLU A 114 3.69 13.19 9.79
CA GLU A 114 3.83 13.95 11.04
C GLU A 114 3.25 13.17 12.22
N ASN A 115 2.09 12.57 12.02
CA ASN A 115 1.48 11.63 12.96
C ASN A 115 1.54 10.21 12.35
N PRO A 116 2.36 9.31 12.90
CA PRO A 116 2.50 7.95 12.39
C PRO A 116 1.18 7.17 12.35
N VAL A 117 1.02 6.33 11.33
CA VAL A 117 -0.14 5.46 11.14
C VAL A 117 0.32 4.01 11.10
N LEU A 118 -0.42 3.11 11.76
CA LEU A 118 -0.16 1.67 11.72
C LEU A 118 -0.17 1.13 10.30
N ALA A 119 0.69 0.16 10.05
CA ALA A 119 0.81 -0.56 8.78
C ALA A 119 1.16 0.32 7.57
N SER A 120 1.64 1.55 7.80
CA SER A 120 2.07 2.48 6.76
C SER A 120 3.60 2.60 6.77
N PRO A 121 4.29 2.11 5.73
CA PRO A 121 5.75 2.18 5.68
C PRO A 121 6.24 3.56 5.23
N GLU A 122 7.37 4.02 5.78
CA GLU A 122 8.06 5.22 5.32
C GLU A 122 8.65 5.04 3.92
N HIS A 123 9.16 3.84 3.62
CA HIS A 123 9.71 3.51 2.32
C HIS A 123 9.23 2.14 1.85
N LYS A 124 8.83 2.06 0.59
CA LYS A 124 8.51 0.80 -0.06
C LYS A 124 9.12 0.77 -1.46
N LEU A 125 9.94 -0.24 -1.74
CA LEU A 125 10.54 -0.48 -3.05
C LEU A 125 10.10 -1.84 -3.54
N TYR A 126 9.70 -1.90 -4.79
CA TYR A 126 9.42 -3.15 -5.50
C TYR A 126 10.18 -3.20 -6.82
N GLY A 127 10.76 -4.33 -7.14
CA GLY A 127 11.36 -4.62 -8.44
C GLY A 127 10.94 -6.00 -8.92
N GLY A 128 10.52 -6.09 -10.17
CA GLY A 128 10.02 -7.33 -10.74
C GLY A 128 10.44 -7.59 -12.18
N VAL A 129 10.52 -8.84 -12.53
CA VAL A 129 10.83 -9.34 -13.88
C VAL A 129 9.69 -10.24 -14.34
N ASN A 130 9.24 -10.05 -15.58
CA ASN A 130 8.24 -10.89 -16.21
C ASN A 130 8.82 -11.56 -17.45
N PHE A 131 8.48 -12.82 -17.60
CA PHE A 131 8.80 -13.68 -18.75
C PHE A 131 7.51 -14.22 -19.35
N ARG A 132 7.37 -14.15 -20.69
CA ARG A 132 6.26 -14.76 -21.40
C ARG A 132 6.74 -15.25 -22.77
N LYS A 133 6.71 -16.54 -22.99
CA LYS A 133 7.09 -17.13 -24.28
C LYS A 133 6.21 -18.35 -24.59
N GLY A 134 5.42 -18.26 -25.65
CA GLY A 134 4.54 -19.34 -26.07
C GLY A 134 3.54 -19.72 -24.98
N ARG A 135 3.63 -20.92 -24.46
CA ARG A 135 2.75 -21.48 -23.41
C ARG A 135 3.23 -21.20 -21.99
N TRP A 136 4.42 -20.63 -21.83
CA TRP A 136 5.05 -20.38 -20.54
C TRP A 136 4.95 -18.92 -20.14
N SER A 137 4.59 -18.69 -18.88
CA SER A 137 4.79 -17.39 -18.25
C SER A 137 5.37 -17.56 -16.85
N ALA A 138 6.23 -16.64 -16.47
CA ALA A 138 6.82 -16.60 -15.14
C ALA A 138 6.99 -15.15 -14.72
N SER A 139 6.91 -14.89 -13.43
CA SER A 139 7.28 -13.61 -12.85
C SER A 139 7.97 -13.82 -11.52
N THR A 140 8.87 -12.92 -11.18
CA THR A 140 9.48 -12.84 -9.87
C THR A 140 9.62 -11.39 -9.47
N GLY A 141 9.54 -11.11 -8.17
CA GLY A 141 9.66 -9.76 -7.65
C GLY A 141 10.21 -9.75 -6.24
N ILE A 142 10.95 -8.69 -5.94
CA ILE A 142 11.47 -8.40 -4.62
C ILE A 142 10.81 -7.12 -4.12
N GLN A 143 10.28 -7.16 -2.90
CA GLN A 143 9.75 -6.01 -2.19
C GLN A 143 10.61 -5.73 -0.97
N TYR A 144 11.04 -4.48 -0.82
CA TYR A 144 11.67 -3.96 0.40
C TYR A 144 10.73 -2.98 1.06
N VAL A 145 10.51 -3.17 2.35
CA VAL A 145 9.70 -2.31 3.22
C VAL A 145 10.59 -1.80 4.34
N LYS A 146 10.55 -0.50 4.62
CA LYS A 146 11.29 0.13 5.71
C LYS A 146 10.41 1.12 6.47
N GLY A 147 10.55 1.11 7.80
CA GLY A 147 9.88 2.07 8.67
C GLY A 147 8.37 1.83 8.78
N LEU A 148 7.92 0.56 8.72
CA LEU A 148 6.52 0.21 8.91
C LEU A 148 6.20 0.15 10.40
N TYR A 149 5.33 1.05 10.88
CA TYR A 149 4.88 1.05 12.26
C TYR A 149 3.95 -0.15 12.53
N THR A 150 4.36 -1.01 13.45
CA THR A 150 3.57 -2.17 13.90
C THR A 150 2.85 -1.93 15.21
N ASP A 151 3.34 -0.97 16.01
CA ASP A 151 2.77 -0.52 17.26
C ASP A 151 3.09 0.97 17.43
N LEU A 152 2.06 1.80 17.66
CA LEU A 152 2.23 3.24 17.83
C LEU A 152 2.60 3.62 19.25
N ASP A 153 2.08 2.90 20.25
CA ASP A 153 2.35 3.18 21.67
C ASP A 153 3.81 2.86 22.03
N ALA A 154 4.31 1.72 21.53
CA ALA A 154 5.70 1.32 21.69
C ALA A 154 6.63 1.92 20.61
N ALA A 155 6.09 2.64 19.64
CA ALA A 155 6.82 3.18 18.49
C ALA A 155 7.66 2.13 17.74
N THR A 156 7.17 0.88 17.68
CA THR A 156 7.89 -0.24 17.06
C THR A 156 7.76 -0.21 15.57
N LYS A 157 8.89 -0.34 14.85
CA LYS A 157 8.97 -0.36 13.39
C LYS A 157 9.58 -1.65 12.88
N GLU A 158 9.05 -2.13 11.77
CA GLU A 158 9.56 -3.28 11.02
C GLU A 158 10.25 -2.86 9.71
N ASN A 159 11.29 -3.64 9.36
CA ASN A 159 11.96 -3.55 8.06
C ASN A 159 12.16 -4.97 7.55
N PHE A 160 11.73 -5.23 6.33
CA PHE A 160 11.82 -6.58 5.75
C PHE A 160 11.95 -6.58 4.23
N VAL A 161 12.41 -7.71 3.70
CA VAL A 161 12.50 -7.99 2.27
C VAL A 161 11.68 -9.25 1.96
N LEU A 162 10.78 -9.16 1.00
CA LEU A 162 10.02 -10.30 0.51
C LEU A 162 10.43 -10.62 -0.92
N TRP A 163 10.60 -11.88 -1.21
CA TRP A 163 10.83 -12.38 -2.55
C TRP A 163 9.72 -13.36 -2.91
N ASP A 164 9.04 -13.06 -4.00
CA ASP A 164 7.95 -13.87 -4.53
C ASP A 164 8.25 -14.33 -5.95
N MET A 165 7.75 -15.48 -6.32
CA MET A 165 7.90 -16.04 -7.65
C MET A 165 6.65 -16.82 -8.06
N GLN A 166 6.25 -16.71 -9.31
CA GLN A 166 5.20 -17.54 -9.88
C GLN A 166 5.54 -17.99 -11.29
N GLY A 167 5.04 -19.15 -11.66
CA GLY A 167 5.13 -19.70 -13.00
C GLY A 167 3.81 -20.30 -13.44
N SER A 168 3.52 -20.25 -14.74
CA SER A 168 2.36 -20.94 -15.29
C SER A 168 2.68 -21.53 -16.66
N PHE A 169 1.94 -22.62 -16.95
CA PHE A 169 2.03 -23.35 -18.22
C PHE A 169 0.64 -23.58 -18.80
N LYS A 170 0.38 -23.04 -19.99
CA LYS A 170 -0.85 -23.23 -20.73
C LYS A 170 -0.78 -24.54 -21.53
N ALA A 171 -1.30 -25.62 -20.98
CA ALA A 171 -1.25 -26.94 -21.62
C ALA A 171 -2.11 -26.99 -22.88
N THR A 172 -3.34 -26.43 -22.81
CA THR A 172 -4.27 -26.31 -23.94
C THR A 172 -4.92 -24.93 -23.92
N ASN A 173 -5.87 -24.66 -24.83
CA ASN A 173 -6.68 -23.43 -24.78
C ASN A 173 -7.61 -23.38 -23.57
N TYR A 174 -7.93 -24.52 -22.99
CA TYR A 174 -8.88 -24.69 -21.89
C TYR A 174 -8.20 -24.97 -20.54
N LEU A 175 -6.90 -25.40 -20.54
CA LEU A 175 -6.23 -25.90 -19.35
C LEU A 175 -4.90 -25.22 -19.14
N SER A 176 -4.69 -24.66 -17.96
CA SER A 176 -3.39 -24.16 -17.52
C SER A 176 -3.08 -24.56 -16.08
N PHE A 177 -1.81 -24.75 -15.80
CA PHE A 177 -1.26 -25.05 -14.48
C PHE A 177 -0.49 -23.83 -13.98
N TYR A 178 -0.48 -23.60 -12.67
CA TYR A 178 0.38 -22.60 -12.05
C TYR A 178 0.99 -23.09 -10.75
N VAL A 179 2.15 -22.51 -10.43
CA VAL A 179 2.80 -22.63 -9.14
C VAL A 179 3.18 -21.23 -8.66
N ARG A 180 3.11 -20.99 -7.35
CA ARG A 180 3.47 -19.72 -6.73
C ARG A 180 4.20 -19.99 -5.41
N GLY A 181 5.29 -19.27 -5.18
CA GLY A 181 5.97 -19.20 -3.91
C GLY A 181 5.98 -17.76 -3.41
N GLU A 182 5.62 -17.55 -2.17
CA GLU A 182 5.62 -16.25 -1.49
C GLU A 182 6.58 -16.27 -0.32
N ASN A 183 7.19 -15.11 -0.04
CA ASN A 183 8.16 -14.94 1.01
C ASN A 183 9.26 -16.03 0.98
N LEU A 184 9.85 -16.27 -0.21
CA LEU A 184 10.84 -17.33 -0.44
C LEU A 184 12.11 -17.19 0.41
N LEU A 185 12.36 -15.99 0.96
CA LEU A 185 13.44 -15.75 1.93
C LEU A 185 13.07 -16.19 3.34
N ALA A 186 11.84 -16.68 3.56
CA ALA A 186 11.31 -17.07 4.86
C ALA A 186 11.48 -15.99 5.95
N GLN A 187 11.39 -14.72 5.56
CA GLN A 187 11.48 -13.57 6.46
C GLN A 187 10.41 -13.67 7.54
N ARG A 188 10.82 -13.39 8.77
CA ARG A 188 9.89 -13.15 9.87
C ARG A 188 9.59 -11.66 9.89
N TYR A 189 8.34 -11.29 9.86
CA TYR A 189 7.90 -9.90 9.95
C TYR A 189 6.47 -9.84 10.49
N GLU A 190 6.09 -8.69 10.98
CA GLU A 190 4.76 -8.37 11.45
C GLU A 190 4.26 -7.11 10.75
N ILE A 191 2.97 -7.04 10.50
CA ILE A 191 2.31 -5.80 10.04
C ILE A 191 1.64 -5.11 11.22
N ASN A 192 1.13 -5.92 12.16
CA ASN A 192 0.64 -5.48 13.45
C ASN A 192 1.37 -6.26 14.53
N ALA A 193 1.81 -5.59 15.58
CA ALA A 193 2.54 -6.22 16.69
C ALA A 193 1.80 -7.41 17.28
N GLY A 194 2.49 -8.51 17.49
CA GLY A 194 1.94 -9.77 17.99
C GLY A 194 1.23 -10.65 16.95
N TYR A 195 1.19 -10.25 15.68
CA TYR A 195 0.59 -11.02 14.60
C TYR A 195 1.63 -11.34 13.52
N PRO A 196 2.45 -12.38 13.70
CA PRO A 196 3.49 -12.75 12.75
C PRO A 196 2.90 -13.22 11.44
N MET A 197 3.46 -12.72 10.34
CA MET A 197 3.08 -13.10 8.99
C MET A 197 3.66 -14.46 8.62
N PRO A 198 3.03 -15.20 7.68
CA PRO A 198 3.52 -16.48 7.20
C PRO A 198 4.96 -16.36 6.67
N LYS A 199 5.78 -17.36 6.96
CA LYS A 199 7.06 -17.56 6.30
C LYS A 199 6.85 -17.99 4.85
N ALA A 200 7.83 -18.66 4.24
CA ALA A 200 7.70 -19.16 2.89
C ALA A 200 6.44 -20.05 2.72
N THR A 201 5.62 -19.68 1.76
CA THR A 201 4.41 -20.43 1.38
C THR A 201 4.47 -20.83 -0.09
N PHE A 202 3.88 -21.99 -0.39
CA PHE A 202 3.84 -22.50 -1.75
C PHE A 202 2.40 -22.91 -2.10
N MET A 203 1.99 -22.53 -3.29
CA MET A 203 0.66 -22.85 -3.84
C MET A 203 0.80 -23.38 -5.24
N GLY A 204 -0.09 -24.29 -5.64
CA GLY A 204 -0.23 -24.75 -7.01
C GLY A 204 -1.68 -24.99 -7.35
N GLY A 205 -2.02 -24.85 -8.60
CA GLY A 205 -3.40 -25.02 -9.04
C GLY A 205 -3.56 -25.17 -10.54
N VAL A 206 -4.80 -25.36 -10.92
CA VAL A 206 -5.25 -25.61 -12.29
C VAL A 206 -6.35 -24.60 -12.62
N ASN A 207 -6.25 -23.94 -13.78
CA ASN A 207 -7.33 -23.11 -14.32
C ASN A 207 -7.95 -23.83 -15.51
N ILE A 208 -9.27 -23.97 -15.50
CA ILE A 208 -10.05 -24.54 -16.59
C ILE A 208 -10.99 -23.44 -17.11
N ASN A 209 -10.87 -23.12 -18.41
CA ASN A 209 -11.72 -22.14 -19.08
C ASN A 209 -12.65 -22.87 -20.05
N PHE A 210 -13.95 -22.65 -19.96
CA PHE A 210 -14.98 -23.24 -20.82
C PHE A 210 -15.39 -22.29 -21.93
#